data_544f2e6aeceb7507d1abcb367f95e2d3
#
_entry.id   544f2e6aeceb7507d1abcb367f95e2d3
#
_cell.length_a   1.000
_cell.length_b   1.000
_cell.length_c   1.000
_cell.angle_alpha   90.00
_cell.angle_beta   90.00
_cell.angle_gamma   90.00
#
_symmetry.space_group_name_H-M   'P 1'
#
loop_
_entity.id
_entity.type
_entity.pdbx_description
1 polymer ?
#
loop_
_entity_poly.entity_id
_entity_poly.type
_entity_poly.pdbx_seq_one_letter_code
_entity_poly.pdbx_strand_id
1 'polypeptide(L)'
;MLKGLFDQAKAKVSELKTDVLKYKSKDFLHAALGGSALVIMADGNIDANEKSKMMRFIQSNEALSVFDTSEVVKIWKDYLETLELDADIGEAKALDAIGKIKGKEDQARLVMRMVIAIGAADGDFDADEKRVAAVVARELGLDPAEFDLR
;
A
#
# COMPACT_ATOMS: atom_id res chain seq x y z
N MET A 1 5.68 -9.64 20.22
CA MET A 1 4.86 -8.51 19.80
C MET A 1 5.00 -8.20 18.34
N LEU A 2 6.19 -7.95 17.83
CA LEU A 2 6.41 -7.79 16.40
C LEU A 2 5.96 -9.02 15.61
N LYS A 3 6.25 -10.20 16.12
CA LYS A 3 5.83 -11.45 15.51
C LYS A 3 4.31 -11.59 15.43
N GLY A 4 3.59 -11.20 16.48
CA GLY A 4 2.14 -11.23 16.50
C GLY A 4 1.52 -10.28 15.50
N LEU A 5 2.08 -9.06 15.39
CA LEU A 5 1.65 -8.07 14.41
C LEU A 5 1.86 -8.56 12.98
N PHE A 6 3.01 -9.17 12.73
CA PHE A 6 3.35 -9.72 11.43
C PHE A 6 2.41 -10.87 11.05
N ASP A 7 2.13 -11.77 12.00
CA ASP A 7 1.19 -12.88 11.77
C ASP A 7 -0.23 -12.38 11.53
N GLN A 8 -0.65 -11.33 12.23
CA GLN A 8 -1.95 -10.69 12.00
C GLN A 8 -2.03 -10.08 10.60
N ALA A 9 -0.96 -9.43 10.15
CA ALA A 9 -0.90 -8.86 8.81
C ALA A 9 -1.04 -9.93 7.73
N LYS A 10 -0.36 -11.07 7.91
CA LYS A 10 -0.46 -12.21 6.98
C LYS A 10 -1.85 -12.81 6.95
N ALA A 11 -2.47 -13.00 8.10
CA ALA A 11 -3.82 -13.54 8.20
C ALA A 11 -4.82 -12.62 7.52
N LYS A 12 -4.69 -11.30 7.74
CA LYS A 12 -5.55 -10.30 7.12
C LYS A 12 -5.38 -10.25 5.61
N VAL A 13 -4.17 -10.44 5.09
CA VAL A 13 -3.93 -10.49 3.64
C VAL A 13 -4.67 -11.67 3.01
N SER A 14 -4.69 -12.82 3.67
CA SER A 14 -5.42 -13.98 3.19
C SER A 14 -6.93 -13.72 3.13
N GLU A 15 -7.50 -13.07 4.15
CA GLU A 15 -8.90 -12.64 4.15
C GLU A 15 -9.18 -11.61 3.07
N LEU A 16 -8.25 -10.70 2.83
CA LEU A 16 -8.39 -9.62 1.86
C LEU A 16 -8.54 -10.11 0.44
N LYS A 17 -8.03 -11.29 0.11
CA LYS A 17 -8.14 -11.84 -1.25
C LYS A 17 -9.59 -11.89 -1.73
N THR A 18 -10.51 -12.36 -0.89
CA THR A 18 -11.93 -12.44 -1.24
C THR A 18 -12.52 -11.04 -1.45
N ASP A 19 -12.16 -10.09 -0.59
CA ASP A 19 -12.64 -8.72 -0.69
C ASP A 19 -12.08 -8.01 -1.93
N VAL A 20 -10.80 -8.23 -2.23
CA VAL A 20 -10.17 -7.65 -3.43
C VAL A 20 -10.85 -8.13 -4.70
N LEU A 21 -11.27 -9.41 -4.74
CA LEU A 21 -12.02 -9.94 -5.88
C LEU A 21 -13.32 -9.16 -6.15
N LYS A 22 -14.00 -8.70 -5.08
CA LYS A 22 -15.23 -7.91 -5.21
C LYS A 22 -15.00 -6.58 -5.91
N TYR A 23 -13.87 -5.94 -5.62
CA TYR A 23 -13.58 -4.57 -6.07
C TYR A 23 -12.45 -4.51 -7.09
N LYS A 24 -12.19 -5.63 -7.76
CA LYS A 24 -11.11 -5.73 -8.74
C LYS A 24 -11.29 -4.69 -9.84
N SER A 25 -10.37 -3.71 -9.89
CA SER A 25 -10.34 -2.67 -10.91
C SER A 25 -8.95 -2.07 -10.99
N LYS A 26 -8.64 -1.38 -12.08
CA LYS A 26 -7.38 -0.67 -12.23
C LYS A 26 -7.25 0.47 -11.22
N ASP A 27 -8.35 1.19 -10.97
CA ASP A 27 -8.33 2.29 -10.00
C ASP A 27 -8.00 1.78 -8.60
N PHE A 28 -8.61 0.66 -8.19
CA PHE A 28 -8.28 0.03 -6.90
C PHE A 28 -6.80 -0.36 -6.84
N LEU A 29 -6.31 -1.02 -7.89
CA LEU A 29 -4.94 -1.50 -7.94
C LEU A 29 -3.95 -0.33 -7.85
N HIS A 30 -4.18 0.73 -8.60
CA HIS A 30 -3.32 1.92 -8.56
C HIS A 30 -3.34 2.59 -7.19
N ALA A 31 -4.51 2.70 -6.56
CA ALA A 31 -4.61 3.30 -5.23
C ALA A 31 -3.84 2.48 -4.20
N ALA A 32 -3.99 1.16 -4.22
CA ALA A 32 -3.31 0.26 -3.28
C ALA A 32 -1.78 0.28 -3.48
N LEU A 33 -1.32 0.22 -4.73
CA LEU A 33 0.11 0.18 -5.02
C LEU A 33 0.76 1.56 -4.87
N GLY A 34 0.07 2.62 -5.27
CA GLY A 34 0.55 3.99 -5.07
C GLY A 34 0.66 4.34 -3.59
N GLY A 35 -0.36 3.99 -2.81
CA GLY A 35 -0.34 4.19 -1.36
C GLY A 35 0.77 3.40 -0.69
N SER A 36 0.97 2.16 -1.11
CA SER A 36 2.05 1.31 -0.58
C SER A 36 3.42 1.89 -0.91
N ALA A 37 3.61 2.38 -2.12
CA ALA A 37 4.87 3.01 -2.52
C ALA A 37 5.17 4.25 -1.67
N LEU A 38 4.16 5.08 -1.40
CA LEU A 38 4.32 6.24 -0.52
C LEU A 38 4.77 5.84 0.88
N VAL A 39 4.15 4.81 1.45
CA VAL A 39 4.49 4.34 2.80
C VAL A 39 5.91 3.78 2.84
N ILE A 40 6.28 2.97 1.88
CA ILE A 40 7.61 2.36 1.80
C ILE A 40 8.69 3.43 1.66
N MET A 41 8.41 4.51 0.94
CA MET A 41 9.33 5.63 0.73
C MET A 41 9.21 6.72 1.79
N ALA A 42 8.57 6.43 2.92
CA ALA A 42 8.24 7.43 3.94
C ALA A 42 9.47 8.15 4.52
N ASP A 43 10.61 7.47 4.60
CA ASP A 43 11.86 8.07 5.07
C ASP A 43 12.67 8.72 3.94
N GLY A 44 12.12 8.74 2.73
CA GLY A 44 12.76 9.34 1.56
C GLY A 44 13.74 8.44 0.84
N ASN A 45 13.94 7.22 1.31
CA ASN A 45 14.96 6.34 0.76
C ASN A 45 14.59 4.87 0.91
N ILE A 46 14.88 4.08 -0.13
CA ILE A 46 14.75 2.63 -0.10
C ILE A 46 15.98 2.05 -0.81
N ASP A 47 16.73 1.18 -0.14
CA ASP A 47 17.89 0.55 -0.78
C ASP A 47 17.48 -0.61 -1.70
N ALA A 48 18.43 -1.07 -2.51
CA ALA A 48 18.18 -2.13 -3.49
C ALA A 48 17.72 -3.43 -2.84
N ASN A 49 18.23 -3.74 -1.67
CA ASN A 49 17.90 -4.95 -0.92
C ASN A 49 16.45 -4.90 -0.42
N GLU A 50 16.06 -3.78 0.17
CA GLU A 50 14.69 -3.55 0.62
C GLU A 50 13.71 -3.59 -0.55
N LYS A 51 14.07 -2.96 -1.67
CA LYS A 51 13.27 -2.96 -2.90
C LYS A 51 13.04 -4.39 -3.39
N SER A 52 14.08 -5.22 -3.40
CA SER A 52 13.99 -6.62 -3.83
C SER A 52 13.08 -7.45 -2.91
N LYS A 53 13.19 -7.23 -1.60
CA LYS A 53 12.33 -7.91 -0.63
C LYS A 53 10.86 -7.55 -0.82
N MET A 54 10.58 -6.27 -0.99
CA MET A 54 9.22 -5.80 -1.21
C MET A 54 8.66 -6.29 -2.54
N MET A 55 9.50 -6.33 -3.57
CA MET A 55 9.11 -6.88 -4.86
C MET A 55 8.67 -8.33 -4.74
N ARG A 56 9.45 -9.15 -4.03
CA ARG A 56 9.11 -10.55 -3.80
C ARG A 56 7.83 -10.69 -2.99
N PHE A 57 7.65 -9.83 -1.98
CA PHE A 57 6.42 -9.84 -1.19
C PHE A 57 5.20 -9.53 -2.06
N ILE A 58 5.30 -8.51 -2.90
CA ILE A 58 4.21 -8.13 -3.79
C ILE A 58 3.90 -9.25 -4.79
N GLN A 59 4.92 -9.88 -5.35
CA GLN A 59 4.76 -11.00 -6.29
C GLN A 59 4.08 -12.22 -5.65
N SER A 60 4.31 -12.45 -4.37
CA SER A 60 3.78 -13.60 -3.64
C SER A 60 2.53 -13.29 -2.82
N ASN A 61 2.05 -12.05 -2.84
CA ASN A 61 0.89 -11.64 -2.04
C ASN A 61 -0.39 -12.26 -2.61
N GLU A 62 -1.08 -13.03 -1.78
CA GLU A 62 -2.30 -13.73 -2.20
C GLU A 62 -3.42 -12.77 -2.62
N ALA A 63 -3.58 -11.66 -1.91
CA ALA A 63 -4.63 -10.69 -2.24
C ALA A 63 -4.39 -10.04 -3.60
N LEU A 64 -3.13 -9.81 -3.98
CA LEU A 64 -2.78 -9.25 -5.27
C LEU A 64 -2.77 -10.29 -6.39
N SER A 65 -2.85 -11.59 -6.06
CA SER A 65 -2.85 -12.66 -7.05
C SER A 65 -4.09 -12.66 -7.95
N VAL A 66 -5.12 -11.90 -7.60
CA VAL A 66 -6.31 -11.72 -8.44
C VAL A 66 -6.03 -10.86 -9.68
N PHE A 67 -4.90 -10.16 -9.68
CA PHE A 67 -4.43 -9.36 -10.81
C PHE A 67 -3.28 -10.08 -11.51
N ASP A 68 -2.97 -9.66 -12.74
CA ASP A 68 -1.78 -10.14 -13.45
C ASP A 68 -0.53 -9.67 -12.70
N THR A 69 0.30 -10.62 -12.26
CA THR A 69 1.51 -10.34 -11.46
C THR A 69 2.46 -9.38 -12.18
N SER A 70 2.65 -9.54 -13.48
CA SER A 70 3.56 -8.66 -14.23
C SER A 70 3.03 -7.23 -14.30
N GLU A 71 1.73 -7.05 -14.39
CA GLU A 71 1.10 -5.72 -14.33
C GLU A 71 1.25 -5.09 -12.95
N VAL A 72 1.03 -5.87 -11.90
CA VAL A 72 1.19 -5.41 -10.51
C VAL A 72 2.61 -4.91 -10.27
N VAL A 73 3.60 -5.70 -10.65
CA VAL A 73 5.01 -5.36 -10.49
C VAL A 73 5.35 -4.09 -11.26
N LYS A 74 4.90 -3.99 -12.50
CA LYS A 74 5.17 -2.83 -13.36
C LYS A 74 4.60 -1.55 -12.75
N ILE A 75 3.36 -1.59 -12.29
CA ILE A 75 2.69 -0.42 -11.69
C ILE A 75 3.42 0.01 -10.42
N TRP A 76 3.75 -0.95 -9.55
CA TRP A 76 4.43 -0.64 -8.29
C TRP A 76 5.80 -0.03 -8.53
N LYS A 77 6.59 -0.62 -9.43
CA LYS A 77 7.91 -0.08 -9.80
C LYS A 77 7.80 1.33 -10.36
N ASP A 78 6.78 1.58 -11.17
CA ASP A 78 6.57 2.89 -11.80
C ASP A 78 6.33 3.97 -10.74
N TYR A 79 5.51 3.68 -9.71
CA TYR A 79 5.33 4.61 -8.59
C TYR A 79 6.62 4.83 -7.82
N LEU A 80 7.38 3.78 -7.53
CA LEU A 80 8.64 3.90 -6.82
C LEU A 80 9.66 4.71 -7.62
N GLU A 81 9.81 4.45 -8.90
CA GLU A 81 10.76 5.15 -9.77
C GLU A 81 10.42 6.63 -9.87
N THR A 82 9.13 6.96 -9.98
CA THR A 82 8.70 8.35 -10.01
C THR A 82 9.01 9.06 -8.69
N LEU A 83 8.77 8.40 -7.56
CA LEU A 83 9.10 8.94 -6.23
C LEU A 83 10.62 9.13 -6.06
N GLU A 84 11.42 8.20 -6.55
CA GLU A 84 12.88 8.30 -6.50
C GLU A 84 13.41 9.44 -7.37
N LEU A 85 12.80 9.65 -8.53
CA LEU A 85 13.21 10.69 -9.47
C LEU A 85 12.83 12.09 -8.95
N ASP A 86 11.60 12.25 -8.47
CA ASP A 86 11.09 13.51 -7.94
C ASP A 86 9.99 13.20 -6.91
N ALA A 87 10.30 13.41 -5.63
CA ALA A 87 9.39 13.07 -4.55
C ALA A 87 8.05 13.80 -4.65
N ASP A 88 8.08 15.07 -5.05
CA ASP A 88 6.85 15.88 -5.13
C ASP A 88 5.95 15.40 -6.26
N ILE A 89 6.52 15.12 -7.43
CA ILE A 89 5.78 14.61 -8.57
C ILE A 89 5.24 13.21 -8.27
N GLY A 90 6.08 12.36 -7.68
CA GLY A 90 5.68 11.00 -7.32
C GLY A 90 4.56 10.98 -6.28
N GLU A 91 4.65 11.84 -5.28
CA GLU A 91 3.60 11.98 -4.27
C GLU A 91 2.29 12.44 -4.91
N ALA A 92 2.33 13.45 -5.75
CA ALA A 92 1.14 13.95 -6.45
C ALA A 92 0.49 12.86 -7.31
N LYS A 93 1.30 12.09 -8.03
CA LYS A 93 0.81 10.99 -8.86
C LYS A 93 0.11 9.92 -8.03
N ALA A 94 0.72 9.52 -6.91
CA ALA A 94 0.16 8.51 -6.02
C ALA A 94 -1.12 9.00 -5.33
N LEU A 95 -1.11 10.23 -4.84
CA LEU A 95 -2.30 10.81 -4.18
C LEU A 95 -3.46 10.98 -5.16
N ASP A 96 -3.16 11.31 -6.41
CA ASP A 96 -4.19 11.39 -7.46
C ASP A 96 -4.87 10.04 -7.67
N ALA A 97 -4.08 8.97 -7.73
CA ALA A 97 -4.62 7.61 -7.85
C ALA A 97 -5.47 7.22 -6.63
N ILE A 98 -5.00 7.55 -5.44
CA ILE A 98 -5.71 7.29 -4.18
C ILE A 98 -7.03 8.06 -4.16
N GLY A 99 -7.02 9.31 -4.61
CA GLY A 99 -8.19 10.17 -4.64
C GLY A 99 -9.33 9.64 -5.48
N LYS A 100 -9.06 8.80 -6.46
CA LYS A 100 -10.10 8.17 -7.30
C LYS A 100 -11.00 7.22 -6.49
N ILE A 101 -10.51 6.74 -5.36
CA ILE A 101 -11.28 5.83 -4.49
C ILE A 101 -11.99 6.61 -3.38
N LYS A 102 -11.67 7.88 -3.19
CA LYS A 102 -12.31 8.73 -2.18
C LYS A 102 -13.82 8.72 -2.37
N GLY A 103 -14.55 8.56 -1.27
CA GLY A 103 -16.02 8.51 -1.29
C GLY A 103 -16.60 7.11 -1.48
N LYS A 104 -15.78 6.16 -1.88
CA LYS A 104 -16.18 4.75 -1.99
C LYS A 104 -15.70 4.05 -0.72
N GLU A 105 -16.44 4.21 0.38
CA GLU A 105 -15.96 3.85 1.72
C GLU A 105 -15.45 2.43 1.86
N ASP A 106 -16.18 1.44 1.36
CA ASP A 106 -15.78 0.04 1.47
C ASP A 106 -14.48 -0.22 0.71
N GLN A 107 -14.36 0.34 -0.48
CA GLN A 107 -13.13 0.22 -1.28
C GLN A 107 -11.98 0.99 -0.63
N ALA A 108 -12.26 2.18 -0.09
CA ALA A 108 -11.25 3.00 0.58
C ALA A 108 -10.65 2.26 1.78
N ARG A 109 -11.48 1.62 2.60
CA ARG A 109 -11.00 0.84 3.74
C ARG A 109 -10.19 -0.36 3.29
N LEU A 110 -10.59 -1.00 2.19
CA LEU A 110 -9.84 -2.11 1.61
C LEU A 110 -8.46 -1.65 1.11
N VAL A 111 -8.39 -0.50 0.44
CA VAL A 111 -7.11 0.10 0.03
C VAL A 111 -6.22 0.31 1.25
N MET A 112 -6.76 0.88 2.34
CA MET A 112 -5.98 1.11 3.56
C MET A 112 -5.44 -0.19 4.15
N ARG A 113 -6.26 -1.24 4.21
CA ARG A 113 -5.81 -2.55 4.71
C ARG A 113 -4.67 -3.11 3.87
N MET A 114 -4.76 -2.96 2.54
CA MET A 114 -3.69 -3.40 1.64
C MET A 114 -2.42 -2.58 1.84
N VAL A 115 -2.54 -1.27 1.95
CA VAL A 115 -1.39 -0.38 2.17
C VAL A 115 -0.68 -0.75 3.47
N ILE A 116 -1.42 -0.96 4.54
CA ILE A 116 -0.85 -1.33 5.84
C ILE A 116 -0.22 -2.72 5.77
N ALA A 117 -0.89 -3.69 5.16
CA ALA A 117 -0.37 -5.05 5.04
C ALA A 117 0.95 -5.08 4.26
N ILE A 118 1.04 -4.34 3.17
CA ILE A 118 2.27 -4.26 2.37
C ILE A 118 3.35 -3.50 3.14
N GLY A 119 2.99 -2.38 3.77
CA GLY A 119 3.95 -1.58 4.54
C GLY A 119 4.51 -2.31 5.75
N ALA A 120 3.72 -3.19 6.37
CA ALA A 120 4.13 -3.97 7.55
C ALA A 120 4.74 -5.33 7.19
N ALA A 121 4.93 -5.62 5.92
CA ALA A 121 5.34 -6.95 5.44
C ALA A 121 6.70 -7.41 5.97
N ASP A 122 7.60 -6.47 6.24
CA ASP A 122 8.92 -6.78 6.79
C ASP A 122 8.92 -6.86 8.32
N GLY A 123 7.77 -6.72 8.95
CA GLY A 123 7.62 -6.77 10.41
C GLY A 123 7.88 -5.46 11.11
N ASP A 124 8.21 -4.40 10.37
CA ASP A 124 8.47 -3.07 10.91
C ASP A 124 7.51 -2.06 10.28
N PHE A 125 6.83 -1.29 11.13
CA PHE A 125 5.95 -0.22 10.67
C PHE A 125 6.24 0.98 11.55
N ASP A 126 7.24 1.76 11.16
CA ASP A 126 7.81 2.83 11.97
C ASP A 126 6.95 4.10 11.99
N ALA A 127 7.40 5.10 12.74
CA ALA A 127 6.68 6.37 12.91
C ALA A 127 6.52 7.12 11.58
N ASP A 128 7.53 7.10 10.72
CA ASP A 128 7.47 7.76 9.42
C ASP A 128 6.46 7.07 8.50
N GLU A 129 6.46 5.75 8.49
CA GLU A 129 5.49 4.96 7.72
C GLU A 129 4.07 5.20 8.21
N LYS A 130 3.86 5.24 9.52
CA LYS A 130 2.55 5.55 10.10
C LYS A 130 2.07 6.94 9.72
N ARG A 131 2.97 7.91 9.72
CA ARG A 131 2.65 9.29 9.35
C ARG A 131 2.19 9.36 7.89
N VAL A 132 2.89 8.69 7.00
CA VAL A 132 2.52 8.67 5.58
C VAL A 132 1.23 7.86 5.36
N ALA A 133 1.06 6.76 6.07
CA ALA A 133 -0.20 5.99 6.01
C ALA A 133 -1.39 6.83 6.46
N ALA A 134 -1.20 7.72 7.45
CA ALA A 134 -2.23 8.66 7.88
C ALA A 134 -2.60 9.64 6.77
N VAL A 135 -1.61 10.10 6.00
CA VAL A 135 -1.86 10.97 4.82
C VAL A 135 -2.71 10.21 3.79
N VAL A 136 -2.39 8.95 3.53
CA VAL A 136 -3.17 8.12 2.60
C VAL A 136 -4.61 7.97 3.09
N ALA A 137 -4.80 7.71 4.38
CA ALA A 137 -6.14 7.58 4.96
C ALA A 137 -6.97 8.85 4.75
N ARG A 138 -6.38 10.02 5.01
CA ARG A 138 -7.05 11.31 4.82
C ARG A 138 -7.42 11.54 3.35
N GLU A 139 -6.53 11.19 2.44
CA GLU A 139 -6.80 11.33 1.01
C GLU A 139 -7.96 10.43 0.57
N LEU A 140 -8.12 9.29 1.22
CA LEU A 140 -9.26 8.38 1.00
C LEU A 140 -10.55 8.87 1.67
N GLY A 141 -10.49 9.93 2.46
CA GLY A 141 -11.63 10.43 3.22
C GLY A 141 -11.90 9.65 4.51
N LEU A 142 -10.89 8.95 5.02
CA LEU A 142 -10.99 8.14 6.23
C LEU A 142 -10.27 8.80 7.41
N ASP A 143 -10.71 8.48 8.62
CA ASP A 143 -10.05 8.93 9.84
C ASP A 143 -8.84 8.02 10.12
N PRO A 144 -7.61 8.58 10.19
CA PRO A 144 -6.43 7.78 10.52
C PRO A 144 -6.56 7.02 11.85
N ALA A 145 -7.30 7.53 12.81
CA ALA A 145 -7.51 6.89 14.10
C ALA A 145 -8.19 5.52 13.97
N GLU A 146 -9.00 5.33 12.94
CA GLU A 146 -9.65 4.05 12.64
C GLU A 146 -8.63 2.93 12.43
N PHE A 147 -7.41 3.28 12.04
CA PHE A 147 -6.33 2.34 11.73
C PHE A 147 -5.14 2.47 12.70
N ASP A 148 -5.32 3.10 13.83
CA ASP A 148 -4.27 3.35 14.83
C ASP A 148 -3.08 4.15 14.27
N LEU A 149 -3.35 5.11 13.39
CA LEU A 149 -2.33 5.89 12.69
C LEU A 149 -2.17 7.33 13.22
N ARG A 150 -2.33 7.54 14.50
CA ARG A 150 -2.12 8.85 15.10
C ARG A 150 -0.68 9.13 15.42
#